data_ee0300dd374cd9a7c7e453232fda461b
#
_entry.id   ee0300dd374cd9a7c7e453232fda461b
#
_cell.length_a   1.000
_cell.length_b   1.000
_cell.length_c   1.000
_cell.angle_alpha   90.00
_cell.angle_beta   90.00
_cell.angle_gamma   90.00
#
_symmetry.space_group_name_H-M   'P 1'
#
loop_
_entity.id
_entity.type
_entity.pdbx_description
1 polymer ?
#
loop_
_entity_poly.entity_id
_entity_poly.type
_entity_poly.pdbx_seq_one_letter_code
_entity_poly.pdbx_strand_id
1 'polypeptide(L)'
;MRGLRLATMTKAPTSLAHWGAFTADVRDGDIASVRPIEGDEDPSPLLGNLPGSLRHSSRIAGPAVRRGWLDDGPGPSSRRGADEFVAVSWDDLTELLAGELRRIVDTHGNEAIYGGSYGWASAGRFHHAQSQVHRFLKMLGGYTFSRHSYSLGATGVIMPRVVGTHDDLFKRSTEWNVIAEHTDLLVCFGGVGLKNTGLNHGGTTAHPARNALRRFRDRGGRIVSFSPLRDDVDGDCEWLANVPGTDVAIMLALAHVLATESLVDRAFLDVYCTGYERFERYLLGVDDGVPKSPQWASAICGLSADLLTDLARRMAANRTIVTVSWSLQRVRHGEQAPWMGLTLAAMLGQIGLPGGGFGHGYGSINETGLAPLRCRLPVFPQGLNPVQTFIPVAAVSDMLLHPGEAYDYNGLRLTYPDIKCVYWAGGNPFHHHQNIPRLRRALARPDTIVVHDPYWTAMAKHADIVV
;
A
#
# COMPACT_ATOMS: atom_id res chain seq x y z
N MET A 1 57.72 -26.24 2.52
CA MET A 1 56.62 -25.24 2.47
C MET A 1 55.38 -25.90 1.82
N ARG A 2 54.44 -26.36 2.63
CA ARG A 2 53.16 -26.91 2.10
C ARG A 2 52.18 -25.74 1.95
N GLY A 3 51.84 -25.44 0.69
CA GLY A 3 50.85 -24.40 0.38
C GLY A 3 49.48 -24.77 0.92
N LEU A 4 48.95 -23.96 1.85
CA LEU A 4 47.55 -23.99 2.20
C LEU A 4 46.75 -23.54 0.96
N ARG A 5 46.10 -24.49 0.28
CA ARG A 5 44.99 -24.16 -0.61
C ARG A 5 43.80 -23.75 0.29
N LEU A 6 43.56 -22.48 0.41
CA LEU A 6 42.26 -21.95 0.84
C LEU A 6 41.22 -22.43 -0.18
N ALA A 7 40.48 -23.46 0.20
CA ALA A 7 39.23 -23.78 -0.50
C ALA A 7 38.30 -22.57 -0.31
N THR A 8 38.23 -21.69 -1.30
CA THR A 8 37.19 -20.68 -1.41
C THR A 8 35.87 -21.42 -1.58
N MET A 9 35.19 -21.69 -0.49
CA MET A 9 33.76 -21.96 -0.53
C MET A 9 33.11 -20.71 -1.06
N THR A 10 32.87 -20.63 -2.35
CA THR A 10 32.03 -19.60 -2.96
C THR A 10 30.62 -19.85 -2.45
N LYS A 11 30.25 -19.17 -1.37
CA LYS A 11 28.88 -19.16 -0.88
C LYS A 11 28.03 -18.61 -2.02
N ALA A 12 26.99 -19.34 -2.42
CA ALA A 12 26.10 -18.89 -3.48
C ALA A 12 25.62 -17.46 -3.18
N PRO A 13 25.60 -16.56 -4.15
CA PRO A 13 25.22 -15.17 -3.92
C PRO A 13 23.79 -15.08 -3.39
N THR A 14 23.60 -14.32 -2.33
CA THR A 14 22.28 -14.03 -1.78
C THR A 14 21.65 -12.87 -2.56
N SER A 15 20.42 -13.05 -2.97
CA SER A 15 19.60 -12.04 -3.63
C SER A 15 18.40 -11.69 -2.76
N LEU A 16 17.77 -10.56 -3.06
CA LEU A 16 16.62 -10.06 -2.33
C LEU A 16 15.47 -9.73 -3.29
N ALA A 17 14.32 -10.35 -3.05
CA ALA A 17 13.04 -10.00 -3.69
C ALA A 17 12.11 -9.31 -2.69
N HIS A 18 10.98 -8.77 -3.17
CA HIS A 18 9.95 -8.22 -2.29
C HIS A 18 9.38 -9.25 -1.31
N TRP A 19 9.42 -10.51 -1.67
CA TRP A 19 8.87 -11.64 -0.93
C TRP A 19 9.94 -12.49 -0.22
N GLY A 20 11.14 -12.00 -0.09
CA GLY A 20 12.16 -12.66 0.72
C GLY A 20 13.56 -12.61 0.15
N ALA A 21 14.52 -12.85 1.01
CA ALA A 21 15.91 -13.08 0.64
C ALA A 21 16.13 -14.56 0.30
N PHE A 22 16.95 -14.85 -0.71
CA PHE A 22 17.14 -16.19 -1.24
C PHE A 22 18.53 -16.39 -1.84
N THR A 23 18.90 -17.64 -2.02
CA THR A 23 20.02 -18.05 -2.87
C THR A 23 19.47 -18.74 -4.10
N ALA A 24 20.07 -18.48 -5.28
CA ALA A 24 19.69 -19.10 -6.54
C ALA A 24 20.73 -20.13 -6.98
N ASP A 25 20.25 -21.27 -7.49
CA ASP A 25 21.05 -22.20 -8.28
C ASP A 25 20.85 -21.86 -9.76
N VAL A 26 21.94 -21.42 -10.41
CA VAL A 26 21.92 -20.99 -11.81
C VAL A 26 22.63 -22.05 -12.67
N ARG A 27 21.96 -22.53 -13.73
CA ARG A 27 22.48 -23.46 -14.69
C ARG A 27 22.20 -22.98 -16.10
N ASP A 28 23.20 -22.94 -16.92
CA ASP A 28 23.10 -22.56 -18.34
C ASP A 28 22.42 -21.20 -18.56
N GLY A 29 22.62 -20.25 -17.62
CA GLY A 29 22.02 -18.92 -17.66
C GLY A 29 20.60 -18.83 -17.17
N ASP A 30 20.00 -19.92 -16.71
CA ASP A 30 18.65 -19.97 -16.14
C ASP A 30 18.67 -20.21 -14.62
N ILE A 31 17.66 -19.70 -13.92
CA ILE A 31 17.43 -20.01 -12.50
C ILE A 31 16.79 -21.40 -12.42
N ALA A 32 17.59 -22.41 -12.06
CA ALA A 32 17.10 -23.79 -11.92
C ALA A 32 16.25 -23.96 -10.65
N SER A 33 16.66 -23.34 -9.54
CA SER A 33 15.94 -23.36 -8.27
C SER A 33 16.31 -22.17 -7.39
N VAL A 34 15.47 -21.89 -6.40
CA VAL A 34 15.74 -20.90 -5.35
C VAL A 34 15.53 -21.53 -3.98
N ARG A 35 16.30 -21.08 -3.01
CA ARG A 35 16.16 -21.47 -1.61
C ARG A 35 16.08 -20.19 -0.76
N PRO A 36 15.11 -20.09 0.17
CA PRO A 36 15.10 -18.99 1.13
C PRO A 36 16.39 -18.99 1.96
N ILE A 37 16.71 -17.86 2.56
CA ILE A 37 17.84 -17.79 3.49
C ILE A 37 17.53 -18.57 4.77
N GLU A 38 18.58 -19.06 5.40
CA GLU A 38 18.49 -19.69 6.72
C GLU A 38 17.99 -18.65 7.76
N GLY A 39 17.06 -19.07 8.63
CA GLY A 39 16.48 -18.23 9.67
C GLY A 39 15.19 -17.49 9.28
N ASP A 40 14.73 -17.58 8.04
CA ASP A 40 13.37 -17.15 7.68
C ASP A 40 12.37 -18.26 8.08
N GLU A 41 11.56 -17.99 9.08
CA GLU A 41 10.69 -18.99 9.74
C GLU A 41 9.46 -19.39 8.90
N ASP A 42 8.99 -18.52 8.00
CA ASP A 42 7.81 -18.73 7.15
C ASP A 42 8.02 -18.12 5.76
N PRO A 43 8.99 -18.64 4.97
CA PRO A 43 9.35 -18.06 3.68
C PRO A 43 8.16 -17.94 2.74
N SER A 44 8.05 -16.81 2.05
CA SER A 44 6.98 -16.59 1.09
C SER A 44 7.02 -17.63 -0.05
N PRO A 45 5.90 -18.29 -0.36
CA PRO A 45 5.81 -19.25 -1.47
C PRO A 45 6.05 -18.58 -2.84
N LEU A 46 5.96 -17.25 -2.93
CA LEU A 46 6.21 -16.48 -4.16
C LEU A 46 7.65 -16.58 -4.64
N LEU A 47 8.61 -16.97 -3.79
CA LEU A 47 9.98 -17.29 -4.22
C LEU A 47 10.00 -18.38 -5.30
N GLY A 48 9.06 -19.33 -5.26
CA GLY A 48 8.90 -20.39 -6.26
C GLY A 48 8.56 -19.91 -7.68
N ASN A 49 8.16 -18.64 -7.86
CA ASN A 49 7.90 -18.08 -9.18
C ASN A 49 9.18 -17.65 -9.92
N LEU A 50 10.29 -17.45 -9.22
CA LEU A 50 11.54 -16.94 -9.80
C LEU A 50 12.10 -17.81 -10.92
N PRO A 51 12.18 -19.16 -10.81
CA PRO A 51 12.69 -20.00 -11.89
C PRO A 51 11.94 -19.83 -13.21
N GLY A 52 10.61 -19.71 -13.16
CA GLY A 52 9.78 -19.52 -14.35
C GLY A 52 9.74 -18.09 -14.91
N SER A 53 10.23 -17.10 -14.17
CA SER A 53 10.02 -15.69 -14.50
C SER A 53 10.82 -15.19 -15.70
N LEU A 54 12.03 -15.74 -15.93
CA LEU A 54 12.95 -15.21 -16.95
C LEU A 54 12.49 -15.49 -18.39
N ARG A 55 11.88 -16.64 -18.63
CA ARG A 55 11.47 -17.08 -19.97
C ARG A 55 9.96 -17.24 -20.13
N HIS A 56 9.19 -16.63 -19.24
CA HIS A 56 7.72 -16.66 -19.34
C HIS A 56 7.24 -15.90 -20.58
N SER A 57 6.23 -16.42 -21.28
CA SER A 57 5.70 -15.81 -22.50
C SER A 57 5.13 -14.39 -22.30
N SER A 58 4.74 -14.03 -21.08
CA SER A 58 4.30 -12.67 -20.75
C SER A 58 5.45 -11.69 -20.51
N ARG A 59 6.72 -12.15 -20.52
CA ARG A 59 7.86 -11.26 -20.31
C ARG A 59 8.08 -10.37 -21.53
N ILE A 60 8.33 -9.09 -21.29
CA ILE A 60 8.79 -8.15 -22.32
C ILE A 60 10.27 -8.44 -22.59
N ALA A 61 10.56 -8.94 -23.79
CA ALA A 61 11.90 -9.38 -24.15
C ALA A 61 12.83 -8.25 -24.63
N GLY A 62 12.27 -7.11 -24.98
CA GLY A 62 12.98 -5.93 -25.46
C GLY A 62 12.02 -4.80 -25.76
N PRO A 63 12.52 -3.65 -26.22
CA PRO A 63 11.67 -2.49 -26.48
C PRO A 63 10.70 -2.76 -27.62
N ALA A 64 9.48 -2.23 -27.45
CA ALA A 64 8.43 -2.36 -28.44
C ALA A 64 7.60 -1.07 -28.53
N VAL A 65 7.15 -0.75 -29.73
CA VAL A 65 6.32 0.44 -30.00
C VAL A 65 5.01 0.01 -30.63
N ARG A 66 3.91 0.62 -30.20
CA ARG A 66 2.58 0.39 -30.72
C ARG A 66 2.51 0.76 -32.22
N ARG A 67 1.98 -0.14 -33.05
CA ARG A 67 1.89 0.04 -34.50
C ARG A 67 1.26 1.39 -34.86
N GLY A 68 0.09 1.69 -34.29
CA GLY A 68 -0.59 2.93 -34.63
C GLY A 68 0.14 4.20 -34.18
N TRP A 69 1.06 4.13 -33.22
CA TRP A 69 1.91 5.26 -32.86
C TRP A 69 3.05 5.46 -33.88
N LEU A 70 3.57 4.35 -34.44
CA LEU A 70 4.57 4.43 -35.53
C LEU A 70 3.97 4.96 -36.83
N ASP A 71 2.75 4.51 -37.18
CA ASP A 71 2.13 4.83 -38.45
C ASP A 71 1.51 6.23 -38.47
N ASP A 72 0.86 6.65 -37.39
CA ASP A 72 0.09 7.90 -37.30
C ASP A 72 0.85 9.02 -36.55
N GLY A 73 1.96 8.70 -35.88
CA GLY A 73 2.70 9.60 -34.98
C GLY A 73 2.06 9.72 -33.60
N PRO A 74 2.70 10.57 -32.70
CA PRO A 74 2.16 10.86 -31.38
C PRO A 74 0.79 11.54 -31.43
N GLY A 75 -0.13 11.13 -30.57
CA GLY A 75 -1.47 11.73 -30.45
C GLY A 75 -2.45 10.89 -29.65
N PRO A 76 -3.61 11.46 -29.28
CA PRO A 76 -4.70 10.74 -28.64
C PRO A 76 -5.14 9.51 -29.45
N SER A 77 -5.33 8.37 -28.76
CA SER A 77 -5.72 7.15 -29.46
C SER A 77 -6.62 6.25 -28.63
N SER A 78 -7.79 5.93 -29.16
CA SER A 78 -8.72 4.94 -28.59
C SER A 78 -8.31 3.48 -28.89
N ARG A 79 -7.33 3.26 -29.75
CA ARG A 79 -6.82 1.94 -30.13
C ARG A 79 -5.82 1.35 -29.11
N ARG A 80 -5.39 2.14 -28.11
CA ARG A 80 -4.53 1.64 -27.01
C ARG A 80 -5.19 0.45 -26.32
N GLY A 81 -4.46 -0.65 -26.20
CA GLY A 81 -4.96 -1.93 -25.69
C GLY A 81 -5.51 -2.88 -26.76
N ALA A 82 -5.61 -2.44 -28.03
CA ALA A 82 -6.10 -3.26 -29.16
C ALA A 82 -5.06 -3.40 -30.30
N ASP A 83 -4.18 -2.39 -30.49
CA ASP A 83 -3.12 -2.43 -31.50
C ASP A 83 -2.03 -3.45 -31.14
N GLU A 84 -1.36 -3.98 -32.16
CA GLU A 84 -0.15 -4.78 -32.00
C GLU A 84 1.08 -3.92 -31.65
N PHE A 85 2.10 -4.57 -31.10
CA PHE A 85 3.38 -3.96 -30.81
C PHE A 85 4.43 -4.46 -31.80
N VAL A 86 5.30 -3.55 -32.24
CA VAL A 86 6.43 -3.82 -33.12
C VAL A 86 7.69 -3.76 -32.29
N ALA A 87 8.48 -4.83 -32.28
CA ALA A 87 9.79 -4.84 -31.67
C ALA A 87 10.73 -3.87 -32.42
N VAL A 88 11.47 -3.06 -31.69
CA VAL A 88 12.45 -2.09 -32.25
C VAL A 88 13.81 -2.31 -31.61
N SER A 89 14.87 -1.78 -32.22
CA SER A 89 16.18 -1.78 -31.59
C SER A 89 16.25 -0.78 -30.42
N TRP A 90 17.21 -0.94 -29.53
CA TRP A 90 17.45 0.04 -28.45
C TRP A 90 17.86 1.41 -28.98
N ASP A 91 18.58 1.45 -30.10
CA ASP A 91 19.00 2.70 -30.74
C ASP A 91 17.79 3.44 -31.32
N ASP A 92 16.93 2.75 -32.09
CA ASP A 92 15.67 3.31 -32.60
C ASP A 92 14.78 3.81 -31.51
N LEU A 93 14.59 2.99 -30.44
CA LEU A 93 13.79 3.40 -29.30
C LEU A 93 14.32 4.68 -28.66
N THR A 94 15.64 4.73 -28.42
CA THR A 94 16.25 5.87 -27.73
C THR A 94 16.08 7.15 -28.54
N GLU A 95 16.23 7.07 -29.86
CA GLU A 95 16.02 8.20 -30.76
C GLU A 95 14.55 8.66 -30.78
N LEU A 96 13.61 7.73 -30.96
CA LEU A 96 12.17 8.00 -30.96
C LEU A 96 11.72 8.64 -29.63
N LEU A 97 12.12 8.05 -28.50
CA LEU A 97 11.74 8.54 -27.19
C LEU A 97 12.36 9.91 -26.88
N ALA A 98 13.62 10.11 -27.20
CA ALA A 98 14.30 11.40 -27.02
C ALA A 98 13.66 12.49 -27.87
N GLY A 99 13.31 12.19 -29.11
CA GLY A 99 12.61 13.10 -30.03
C GLY A 99 11.24 13.51 -29.46
N GLU A 100 10.47 12.55 -29.03
CA GLU A 100 9.13 12.77 -28.46
C GLU A 100 9.15 13.57 -27.15
N LEU A 101 10.02 13.21 -26.22
CA LEU A 101 10.16 13.96 -24.96
C LEU A 101 10.59 15.40 -25.21
N ARG A 102 11.49 15.65 -26.18
CA ARG A 102 11.88 17.00 -26.56
C ARG A 102 10.70 17.76 -27.19
N ARG A 103 9.96 17.14 -28.10
CA ARG A 103 8.77 17.74 -28.71
C ARG A 103 7.78 18.20 -27.61
N ILE A 104 7.50 17.34 -26.62
CA ILE A 104 6.57 17.67 -25.54
C ILE A 104 7.10 18.82 -24.68
N VAL A 105 8.37 18.77 -24.28
CA VAL A 105 8.99 19.83 -23.46
C VAL A 105 8.99 21.17 -24.21
N ASP A 106 9.38 21.18 -25.48
CA ASP A 106 9.48 22.40 -26.27
C ASP A 106 8.10 23.01 -26.58
N THR A 107 7.07 22.18 -26.75
CA THR A 107 5.71 22.62 -27.14
C THR A 107 4.81 22.92 -25.96
N HIS A 108 4.90 22.10 -24.88
CA HIS A 108 3.94 22.10 -23.77
C HIS A 108 4.59 22.32 -22.40
N GLY A 109 5.92 22.28 -22.32
CA GLY A 109 6.67 22.36 -21.06
C GLY A 109 6.66 21.06 -20.25
N ASN A 110 7.50 21.04 -19.23
CA ASN A 110 7.70 19.85 -18.38
C ASN A 110 6.48 19.47 -17.53
N GLU A 111 5.59 20.41 -17.25
CA GLU A 111 4.34 20.15 -16.52
C GLU A 111 3.42 19.19 -17.28
N ALA A 112 3.51 19.14 -18.61
CA ALA A 112 2.74 18.24 -19.47
C ALA A 112 3.22 16.77 -19.42
N ILE A 113 4.29 16.48 -18.69
CA ILE A 113 4.76 15.12 -18.45
C ILE A 113 4.29 14.67 -17.07
N TYR A 114 3.42 13.67 -17.02
CA TYR A 114 3.06 13.01 -15.78
C TYR A 114 4.02 11.83 -15.55
N GLY A 115 4.80 11.91 -14.49
CA GLY A 115 5.73 10.86 -14.08
C GLY A 115 5.22 10.08 -12.89
N GLY A 116 5.09 8.78 -13.04
CA GLY A 116 4.57 7.96 -11.96
C GLY A 116 5.17 6.58 -11.90
N SER A 117 5.17 6.05 -10.69
CA SER A 117 5.34 4.64 -10.42
C SER A 117 4.55 4.35 -9.15
N TYR A 118 3.68 3.38 -9.22
CA TYR A 118 2.95 2.99 -8.04
C TYR A 118 3.68 1.92 -7.35
N GLY A 119 4.58 1.82 -7.05
CA GLY A 119 4.86 0.63 -6.49
C GLY A 119 6.25 0.28 -6.02
N TRP A 120 6.31 -0.89 -5.64
CA TRP A 120 7.49 -1.50 -5.13
C TRP A 120 8.31 -2.00 -6.31
N ALA A 121 8.91 -1.08 -7.02
CA ALA A 121 9.53 -1.39 -8.29
C ALA A 121 10.78 -2.25 -8.16
N SER A 122 11.40 -2.35 -6.98
CA SER A 122 12.59 -3.17 -6.75
C SER A 122 12.90 -3.35 -5.27
N ALA A 123 13.47 -4.47 -4.90
CA ALA A 123 14.03 -4.71 -3.58
C ALA A 123 15.40 -4.05 -3.38
N GLY A 124 16.10 -3.67 -4.45
CA GLY A 124 17.40 -2.99 -4.40
C GLY A 124 17.28 -1.46 -4.42
N ARG A 125 18.37 -0.77 -4.08
CA ARG A 125 18.40 0.69 -4.05
C ARG A 125 18.91 1.30 -5.37
N PHE A 126 20.01 0.80 -5.91
CA PHE A 126 20.58 1.35 -7.15
C PHE A 126 19.72 1.06 -8.38
N HIS A 127 18.99 -0.03 -8.41
CA HIS A 127 18.04 -0.40 -9.45
C HIS A 127 16.57 -0.24 -9.02
N HIS A 128 16.31 0.62 -8.05
CA HIS A 128 14.96 0.98 -7.62
C HIS A 128 14.28 1.87 -8.66
N ALA A 129 13.29 1.34 -9.37
CA ALA A 129 12.70 2.01 -10.54
C ALA A 129 12.15 3.40 -10.22
N GLN A 130 11.50 3.59 -9.09
CA GLN A 130 11.01 4.91 -8.68
C GLN A 130 12.12 5.96 -8.63
N SER A 131 13.24 5.65 -7.97
CA SER A 131 14.34 6.62 -7.84
C SER A 131 15.03 6.89 -9.16
N GLN A 132 15.10 5.91 -10.07
CA GLN A 132 15.67 6.09 -11.40
C GLN A 132 14.76 6.96 -12.27
N VAL A 133 13.47 6.69 -12.32
CA VAL A 133 12.53 7.51 -13.11
C VAL A 133 12.43 8.93 -12.57
N HIS A 134 12.40 9.10 -11.24
CA HIS A 134 12.39 10.43 -10.64
C HIS A 134 13.67 11.20 -10.97
N ARG A 135 14.84 10.56 -10.89
CA ARG A 135 16.10 11.16 -11.29
C ARG A 135 16.07 11.60 -12.76
N PHE A 136 15.67 10.70 -13.65
CA PHE A 136 15.60 10.97 -15.08
C PHE A 136 14.70 12.17 -15.39
N LEU A 137 13.46 12.15 -14.92
CA LEU A 137 12.49 13.20 -15.22
C LEU A 137 12.85 14.55 -14.58
N LYS A 138 13.48 14.56 -13.41
CA LYS A 138 13.97 15.80 -12.80
C LYS A 138 15.15 16.40 -13.56
N MET A 139 16.03 15.57 -14.08
CA MET A 139 17.13 16.03 -14.94
C MET A 139 16.67 16.49 -16.32
N LEU A 140 15.54 15.98 -16.79
CA LEU A 140 14.88 16.46 -18.02
C LEU A 140 14.24 17.86 -17.86
N GLY A 141 14.15 18.38 -16.65
CA GLY A 141 13.55 19.68 -16.33
C GLY A 141 12.33 19.60 -15.42
N GLY A 142 11.96 18.43 -14.95
CA GLY A 142 10.85 18.22 -14.04
C GLY A 142 9.64 17.55 -14.68
N TYR A 143 8.61 17.35 -13.88
CA TYR A 143 7.39 16.62 -14.26
C TYR A 143 6.27 16.83 -13.24
N THR A 144 5.03 16.68 -13.65
CA THR A 144 3.86 16.56 -12.75
C THR A 144 3.95 15.23 -12.02
N PHE A 145 3.93 15.25 -10.69
CA PHE A 145 4.08 14.04 -9.86
C PHE A 145 2.81 13.67 -9.11
N SER A 146 2.72 12.42 -8.64
CA SER A 146 1.63 11.97 -7.79
C SER A 146 2.00 12.07 -6.31
N ARG A 147 1.01 12.40 -5.47
CA ARG A 147 1.11 12.34 -4.01
C ARG A 147 0.35 11.17 -3.44
N HIS A 148 0.86 10.66 -2.32
CA HIS A 148 0.34 9.52 -1.58
C HIS A 148 0.43 8.20 -2.35
N SER A 149 -0.23 7.20 -1.82
CA SER A 149 -0.34 5.87 -2.42
C SER A 149 -1.76 5.34 -2.23
N TYR A 150 -2.16 4.39 -3.05
CA TYR A 150 -3.43 3.69 -2.85
C TYR A 150 -3.47 2.88 -1.55
N SER A 151 -2.30 2.46 -1.07
CA SER A 151 -2.20 1.63 0.13
C SER A 151 -2.77 2.32 1.36
N LEU A 152 -2.45 3.62 1.57
CA LEU A 152 -2.73 4.35 2.81
C LEU A 152 -2.80 5.87 2.64
N GLY A 153 -3.23 6.36 1.50
CA GLY A 153 -3.26 7.79 1.19
C GLY A 153 -4.13 8.60 2.15
N ALA A 154 -5.32 8.12 2.49
CA ALA A 154 -6.21 8.80 3.44
C ALA A 154 -5.60 8.85 4.85
N THR A 155 -4.95 7.77 5.29
CA THR A 155 -4.19 7.74 6.55
C THR A 155 -3.06 8.76 6.54
N GLY A 156 -2.33 8.88 5.44
CA GLY A 156 -1.26 9.87 5.26
C GLY A 156 -1.73 11.32 5.35
N VAL A 157 -3.02 11.57 5.12
CA VAL A 157 -3.65 12.91 5.28
C VAL A 157 -4.16 13.13 6.69
N ILE A 158 -4.90 12.18 7.28
CA ILE A 158 -5.57 12.37 8.56
C ILE A 158 -4.63 12.22 9.77
N MET A 159 -3.76 11.20 9.79
CA MET A 159 -2.98 10.90 10.98
C MET A 159 -1.97 11.98 11.40
N PRO A 160 -1.33 12.73 10.49
CA PRO A 160 -0.52 13.89 10.91
C PRO A 160 -1.30 14.96 11.66
N ARG A 161 -2.64 15.04 11.47
CA ARG A 161 -3.52 15.97 12.20
C ARG A 161 -4.03 15.42 13.52
N VAL A 162 -4.01 14.11 13.68
CA VAL A 162 -4.51 13.43 14.88
C VAL A 162 -3.35 13.15 15.86
N VAL A 163 -2.22 12.63 15.36
CA VAL A 163 -1.06 12.22 16.20
C VAL A 163 0.26 12.88 15.78
N GLY A 164 0.22 13.89 14.91
CA GLY A 164 1.40 14.63 14.45
C GLY A 164 2.21 13.95 13.34
N THR A 165 2.09 12.64 13.16
CA THR A 165 2.82 11.87 12.15
C THR A 165 2.04 10.63 11.73
N HIS A 166 2.26 10.16 10.49
CA HIS A 166 1.79 8.83 10.09
C HIS A 166 2.92 7.79 10.10
N ASP A 167 4.16 8.24 9.99
CA ASP A 167 5.33 7.36 9.89
C ASP A 167 5.49 6.47 11.13
N ASP A 168 5.23 6.99 12.32
CA ASP A 168 5.38 6.25 13.57
C ASP A 168 4.35 5.11 13.70
N LEU A 169 3.20 5.23 13.06
CA LEU A 169 2.19 4.17 13.02
C LEU A 169 2.67 2.91 12.28
N PHE A 170 3.63 3.06 11.35
CA PHE A 170 4.21 1.92 10.62
C PHE A 170 5.55 1.49 11.16
N LYS A 171 6.42 2.47 11.42
CA LYS A 171 7.82 2.22 11.77
C LYS A 171 8.01 1.85 13.23
N ARG A 172 7.01 2.16 14.06
CA ARG A 172 7.01 1.94 15.52
C ARG A 172 5.77 1.20 15.99
N SER A 173 5.15 0.41 15.12
CA SER A 173 4.07 -0.49 15.52
C SER A 173 4.55 -1.50 16.55
N THR A 174 3.66 -1.94 17.43
CA THR A 174 3.97 -3.02 18.39
C THR A 174 4.47 -4.26 17.66
N GLU A 175 5.61 -4.79 18.08
CA GLU A 175 6.23 -5.95 17.43
C GLU A 175 5.38 -7.22 17.60
N TRP A 176 5.44 -8.12 16.61
CA TRP A 176 4.75 -9.39 16.65
C TRP A 176 5.08 -10.22 17.91
N ASN A 177 6.31 -10.16 18.39
CA ASN A 177 6.71 -10.86 19.62
C ASN A 177 6.00 -10.29 20.84
N VAL A 178 5.88 -8.97 20.96
CA VAL A 178 5.17 -8.29 22.05
C VAL A 178 3.67 -8.64 22.01
N ILE A 179 3.09 -8.69 20.81
CA ILE A 179 1.69 -9.14 20.63
C ILE A 179 1.54 -10.59 21.11
N ALA A 180 2.44 -11.47 20.68
CA ALA A 180 2.39 -12.89 21.08
C ALA A 180 2.52 -13.08 22.59
N GLU A 181 3.29 -12.24 23.28
CA GLU A 181 3.59 -12.39 24.71
C GLU A 181 2.62 -11.66 25.64
N HIS A 182 2.02 -10.54 25.19
CA HIS A 182 1.32 -9.64 26.11
C HIS A 182 -0.13 -9.31 25.73
N THR A 183 -0.57 -9.58 24.49
CA THR A 183 -1.94 -9.28 24.05
C THR A 183 -2.87 -10.45 24.41
N ASP A 184 -4.05 -10.17 25.00
CA ASP A 184 -5.07 -11.18 25.26
C ASP A 184 -6.17 -11.20 24.20
N LEU A 185 -6.49 -10.01 23.65
CA LEU A 185 -7.52 -9.85 22.63
C LEU A 185 -7.01 -8.99 21.47
N LEU A 186 -7.00 -9.56 20.27
CA LEU A 186 -6.66 -8.86 19.04
C LEU A 186 -7.95 -8.62 18.24
N VAL A 187 -8.40 -7.37 18.16
CA VAL A 187 -9.60 -6.97 17.43
C VAL A 187 -9.19 -6.38 16.08
N CYS A 188 -9.52 -7.09 15.01
CA CYS A 188 -9.03 -6.82 13.65
C CYS A 188 -10.15 -6.30 12.75
N PHE A 189 -10.13 -5.02 12.42
CA PHE A 189 -10.98 -4.43 11.39
C PHE A 189 -10.28 -4.55 10.03
N GLY A 190 -10.87 -5.36 9.15
CA GLY A 190 -10.30 -5.75 7.85
C GLY A 190 -9.31 -6.92 7.91
N GLY A 191 -9.31 -7.68 9.00
CA GLY A 191 -8.51 -8.89 9.18
C GLY A 191 -7.01 -8.67 9.37
N VAL A 192 -6.26 -9.78 9.37
CA VAL A 192 -4.78 -9.85 9.38
C VAL A 192 -4.35 -10.89 8.34
N GLY A 193 -4.40 -10.50 7.06
CA GLY A 193 -4.17 -11.41 5.94
C GLY A 193 -2.70 -11.80 5.77
N LEU A 194 -2.32 -13.01 6.15
CA LEU A 194 -0.93 -13.50 6.02
C LEU A 194 -0.43 -13.53 4.57
N LYS A 195 -1.32 -13.63 3.58
CA LYS A 195 -0.98 -13.48 2.16
C LYS A 195 -0.20 -12.19 1.85
N ASN A 196 -0.49 -11.11 2.58
CA ASN A 196 0.17 -9.82 2.40
C ASN A 196 1.43 -9.68 3.26
N THR A 197 1.55 -10.39 4.37
CA THR A 197 2.78 -10.38 5.18
C THR A 197 3.91 -11.18 4.54
N GLY A 198 3.62 -11.93 3.49
CA GLY A 198 4.62 -12.63 2.69
C GLY A 198 5.45 -11.72 1.79
N LEU A 199 5.26 -10.38 1.84
CA LEU A 199 5.97 -9.43 0.97
C LEU A 199 6.16 -8.07 1.63
N ASN A 200 7.22 -7.36 1.21
CA ASN A 200 7.55 -6.02 1.70
C ASN A 200 8.16 -5.14 0.61
N HIS A 201 7.87 -3.86 0.64
CA HIS A 201 8.56 -2.91 -0.24
C HIS A 201 10.04 -2.81 0.17
N GLY A 202 10.95 -2.83 -0.80
CA GLY A 202 12.38 -2.86 -0.53
C GLY A 202 12.92 -4.22 -0.04
N GLY A 203 12.08 -5.26 -0.01
CA GLY A 203 12.45 -6.61 0.38
C GLY A 203 12.34 -6.88 1.88
N THR A 204 12.47 -8.14 2.25
CA THR A 204 12.47 -8.61 3.63
C THR A 204 13.36 -9.82 3.79
N THR A 205 13.81 -10.07 5.02
CA THR A 205 14.65 -11.23 5.38
C THR A 205 13.99 -12.11 6.43
N ALA A 206 12.78 -11.77 6.88
CA ALA A 206 12.06 -12.54 7.88
C ALA A 206 10.55 -12.38 7.74
N HIS A 207 9.80 -13.44 8.01
CA HIS A 207 8.35 -13.49 8.00
C HIS A 207 7.83 -14.04 9.35
N PRO A 208 7.78 -13.25 10.43
CA PRO A 208 7.44 -13.75 11.76
C PRO A 208 5.95 -13.83 12.07
N ALA A 209 5.08 -13.20 11.27
CA ALA A 209 3.67 -12.98 11.60
C ALA A 209 2.90 -14.29 11.90
N ARG A 210 3.03 -15.33 11.07
CA ARG A 210 2.36 -16.61 11.26
C ARG A 210 2.76 -17.27 12.58
N ASN A 211 4.05 -17.35 12.84
CA ASN A 211 4.57 -17.97 14.05
C ASN A 211 4.21 -17.18 15.32
N ALA A 212 4.19 -15.86 15.24
CA ALA A 212 3.76 -15.02 16.33
C ALA A 212 2.26 -15.21 16.64
N LEU A 213 1.40 -15.24 15.62
CA LEU A 213 -0.04 -15.50 15.80
C LEU A 213 -0.30 -16.91 16.36
N ARG A 214 0.51 -17.91 15.97
CA ARG A 214 0.42 -19.24 16.59
C ARG A 214 0.75 -19.18 18.06
N ARG A 215 1.91 -18.61 18.47
CA ARG A 215 2.30 -18.44 19.88
C ARG A 215 1.26 -17.64 20.68
N PHE A 216 0.69 -16.60 20.08
CA PHE A 216 -0.39 -15.83 20.66
C PHE A 216 -1.60 -16.71 21.03
N ARG A 217 -2.05 -17.57 20.11
CA ARG A 217 -3.15 -18.51 20.35
C ARG A 217 -2.79 -19.59 21.35
N ASP A 218 -1.58 -20.15 21.26
CA ASP A 218 -1.10 -21.21 22.17
C ASP A 218 -1.09 -20.73 23.64
N ARG A 219 -0.92 -19.41 23.85
CA ARG A 219 -1.02 -18.77 25.17
C ARG A 219 -2.47 -18.50 25.60
N GLY A 220 -3.45 -18.73 24.76
CA GLY A 220 -4.86 -18.46 25.02
C GLY A 220 -5.36 -17.12 24.48
N GLY A 221 -4.55 -16.41 23.71
CA GLY A 221 -4.95 -15.17 23.03
C GLY A 221 -6.09 -15.39 22.02
N ARG A 222 -7.00 -14.45 21.93
CA ARG A 222 -8.19 -14.52 21.09
C ARG A 222 -8.18 -13.46 20.02
N ILE A 223 -8.63 -13.83 18.81
CA ILE A 223 -8.74 -12.94 17.65
C ILE A 223 -10.22 -12.76 17.33
N VAL A 224 -10.66 -11.51 17.21
CA VAL A 224 -11.95 -11.13 16.64
C VAL A 224 -11.68 -10.43 15.32
N SER A 225 -12.27 -10.91 14.23
CA SER A 225 -12.01 -10.40 12.89
C SER A 225 -13.30 -9.92 12.23
N PHE A 226 -13.37 -8.63 11.97
CA PHE A 226 -14.39 -8.00 11.12
C PHE A 226 -13.87 -7.98 9.68
N SER A 227 -14.41 -8.85 8.86
CA SER A 227 -14.04 -8.93 7.43
C SER A 227 -15.14 -9.64 6.63
N PRO A 228 -15.38 -9.26 5.36
CA PRO A 228 -16.26 -10.02 4.47
C PRO A 228 -15.67 -11.40 4.11
N LEU A 229 -14.37 -11.62 4.35
CA LEU A 229 -13.67 -12.86 4.03
C LEU A 229 -13.19 -13.55 5.32
N ARG A 230 -13.60 -14.79 5.53
CA ARG A 230 -13.14 -15.59 6.67
C ARG A 230 -11.63 -15.81 6.65
N ASP A 231 -11.05 -15.99 5.47
CA ASP A 231 -9.63 -16.29 5.26
C ASP A 231 -8.70 -15.07 5.41
N ASP A 232 -9.24 -13.91 5.79
CA ASP A 232 -8.43 -12.73 6.14
C ASP A 232 -7.76 -12.85 7.52
N VAL A 233 -7.93 -13.96 8.22
CA VAL A 233 -7.13 -14.39 9.36
C VAL A 233 -6.81 -15.87 9.21
N ASP A 234 -5.51 -16.21 9.29
CA ASP A 234 -5.08 -17.61 9.26
C ASP A 234 -5.35 -18.30 10.59
N GLY A 235 -6.00 -19.46 10.56
CA GLY A 235 -6.35 -20.27 11.75
C GLY A 235 -7.57 -19.75 12.51
N ASP A 236 -7.69 -20.17 13.79
CA ASP A 236 -8.88 -19.90 14.59
C ASP A 236 -9.05 -18.43 14.94
N CYS A 237 -10.26 -17.92 14.68
CA CYS A 237 -10.70 -16.59 15.07
C CYS A 237 -12.24 -16.55 15.20
N GLU A 238 -12.73 -15.63 16.00
CA GLU A 238 -14.13 -15.23 15.97
C GLU A 238 -14.33 -14.33 14.73
N TRP A 239 -14.82 -14.93 13.65
CA TRP A 239 -15.07 -14.23 12.41
C TRP A 239 -16.46 -13.61 12.39
N LEU A 240 -16.50 -12.30 12.16
CA LEU A 240 -17.71 -11.48 12.11
C LEU A 240 -17.85 -10.87 10.72
N ALA A 241 -18.74 -11.45 9.92
CA ALA A 241 -19.00 -11.00 8.55
C ALA A 241 -19.90 -9.76 8.56
N ASN A 242 -19.29 -8.60 8.65
CA ASN A 242 -20.03 -7.33 8.57
C ASN A 242 -20.26 -6.90 7.12
N VAL A 243 -21.28 -6.08 6.89
CA VAL A 243 -21.47 -5.39 5.60
C VAL A 243 -20.23 -4.54 5.31
N PRO A 244 -19.58 -4.69 4.13
CA PRO A 244 -18.37 -3.93 3.79
C PRO A 244 -18.57 -2.42 3.88
N GLY A 245 -17.60 -1.71 4.47
CA GLY A 245 -17.63 -0.25 4.66
C GLY A 245 -18.43 0.23 5.88
N THR A 246 -18.87 -0.68 6.76
CA THR A 246 -19.61 -0.33 7.98
C THR A 246 -18.76 -0.41 9.25
N ASP A 247 -17.47 -0.60 9.12
CA ASP A 247 -16.52 -0.78 10.22
C ASP A 247 -16.54 0.39 11.21
N VAL A 248 -16.68 1.62 10.73
CA VAL A 248 -16.76 2.81 11.58
C VAL A 248 -18.04 2.81 12.43
N ALA A 249 -19.17 2.34 11.90
CA ALA A 249 -20.41 2.21 12.69
C ALA A 249 -20.25 1.18 13.81
N ILE A 250 -19.55 0.06 13.54
CA ILE A 250 -19.21 -0.94 14.56
C ILE A 250 -18.32 -0.31 15.64
N MET A 251 -17.25 0.37 15.26
CA MET A 251 -16.34 1.02 16.21
C MET A 251 -17.05 2.07 17.07
N LEU A 252 -17.98 2.84 16.50
CA LEU A 252 -18.81 3.80 17.23
C LEU A 252 -19.71 3.09 18.25
N ALA A 253 -20.33 1.97 17.88
CA ALA A 253 -21.16 1.19 18.80
C ALA A 253 -20.35 0.62 19.97
N LEU A 254 -19.14 0.10 19.70
CA LEU A 254 -18.23 -0.36 20.75
C LEU A 254 -17.86 0.80 21.70
N ALA A 255 -17.52 1.96 21.14
CA ALA A 255 -17.24 3.17 21.90
C ALA A 255 -18.43 3.64 22.72
N HIS A 256 -19.65 3.56 22.18
CA HIS A 256 -20.88 3.91 22.90
C HIS A 256 -21.07 3.04 24.15
N VAL A 257 -20.86 1.72 24.04
CA VAL A 257 -20.93 0.82 25.19
C VAL A 257 -19.87 1.18 26.24
N LEU A 258 -18.61 1.40 25.80
CA LEU A 258 -17.56 1.84 26.72
C LEU A 258 -17.94 3.11 27.48
N ALA A 259 -18.53 4.10 26.81
CA ALA A 259 -18.93 5.35 27.42
C ALA A 259 -20.13 5.17 28.40
N THR A 260 -21.17 4.45 27.98
CA THR A 260 -22.39 4.29 28.77
C THR A 260 -22.27 3.36 29.96
N GLU A 261 -21.34 2.39 29.89
CA GLU A 261 -21.06 1.46 30.97
C GLU A 261 -19.86 1.88 31.86
N SER A 262 -19.35 3.10 31.68
CA SER A 262 -18.22 3.64 32.44
C SER A 262 -16.93 2.78 32.32
N LEU A 263 -16.70 2.20 31.15
CA LEU A 263 -15.53 1.38 30.84
C LEU A 263 -14.39 2.17 30.19
N VAL A 264 -14.56 3.47 30.03
CA VAL A 264 -13.56 4.40 29.45
C VAL A 264 -12.50 4.73 30.49
N ASP A 265 -11.23 4.65 30.11
CA ASP A 265 -10.12 5.19 30.91
C ASP A 265 -10.05 6.71 30.82
N ARG A 266 -10.80 7.39 31.68
CA ARG A 266 -10.84 8.87 31.73
C ARG A 266 -9.48 9.45 32.07
N ALA A 267 -8.73 8.82 32.97
CA ALA A 267 -7.42 9.33 33.38
C ALA A 267 -6.43 9.36 32.20
N PHE A 268 -6.46 8.35 31.34
CA PHE A 268 -5.67 8.35 30.12
C PHE A 268 -6.11 9.47 29.16
N LEU A 269 -7.42 9.61 28.93
CA LEU A 269 -7.96 10.62 28.01
C LEU A 269 -7.64 12.03 28.48
N ASP A 270 -7.77 12.33 29.76
CA ASP A 270 -7.52 13.66 30.33
C ASP A 270 -6.05 14.09 30.18
N VAL A 271 -5.12 13.13 30.23
CA VAL A 271 -3.67 13.40 30.14
C VAL A 271 -3.18 13.44 28.68
N TYR A 272 -3.68 12.54 27.83
CA TYR A 272 -3.07 12.30 26.52
C TYR A 272 -3.96 12.70 25.32
N CYS A 273 -5.22 13.07 25.53
CA CYS A 273 -6.15 13.35 24.45
C CYS A 273 -6.79 14.73 24.60
N THR A 274 -7.26 15.26 23.47
CA THR A 274 -8.06 16.48 23.44
C THR A 274 -9.33 16.24 22.61
N GLY A 275 -10.45 16.90 23.00
CA GLY A 275 -11.71 16.87 22.25
C GLY A 275 -12.58 15.65 22.52
N TYR A 276 -12.28 14.87 23.56
CA TYR A 276 -13.08 13.69 23.90
C TYR A 276 -14.51 14.05 24.29
N GLU A 277 -14.74 15.12 25.03
CA GLU A 277 -16.09 15.56 25.45
C GLU A 277 -16.97 15.89 24.23
N ARG A 278 -16.39 16.51 23.20
CA ARG A 278 -17.11 16.78 21.96
C ARG A 278 -17.45 15.48 21.21
N PHE A 279 -16.52 14.54 21.17
CA PHE A 279 -16.75 13.22 20.57
C PHE A 279 -17.83 12.45 21.35
N GLU A 280 -17.78 12.45 22.67
CA GLU A 280 -18.76 11.78 23.53
C GLU A 280 -20.19 12.34 23.35
N ARG A 281 -20.34 13.65 23.21
CA ARG A 281 -21.64 14.28 22.89
C ARG A 281 -22.21 13.75 21.58
N TYR A 282 -21.39 13.68 20.53
CA TYR A 282 -21.78 13.09 19.25
C TYR A 282 -22.12 11.60 19.40
N LEU A 283 -21.28 10.84 20.11
CA LEU A 283 -21.44 9.41 20.34
C LEU A 283 -22.78 9.09 21.04
N LEU A 284 -23.12 9.89 22.05
CA LEU A 284 -24.34 9.74 22.80
C LEU A 284 -25.60 10.35 22.13
N GLY A 285 -25.42 10.95 20.95
CA GLY A 285 -26.52 11.56 20.20
C GLY A 285 -27.00 12.90 20.77
N VAL A 286 -26.20 13.56 21.61
CA VAL A 286 -26.58 14.87 22.19
C VAL A 286 -26.62 15.95 21.12
N ASP A 287 -25.74 15.87 20.12
CA ASP A 287 -25.58 16.90 19.09
C ASP A 287 -26.49 16.69 17.87
N ASP A 288 -26.87 15.44 17.56
CA ASP A 288 -27.64 15.10 16.35
C ASP A 288 -28.92 14.29 16.61
N GLY A 289 -29.23 14.01 17.89
CA GLY A 289 -30.41 13.22 18.28
C GLY A 289 -30.29 11.72 18.01
N VAL A 290 -29.12 11.23 17.57
CA VAL A 290 -28.94 9.82 17.17
C VAL A 290 -27.82 9.18 17.98
N PRO A 291 -28.12 8.48 19.10
CA PRO A 291 -27.11 7.70 19.81
C PRO A 291 -26.48 6.62 18.91
N LYS A 292 -25.18 6.54 18.90
CA LYS A 292 -24.43 5.55 18.09
C LYS A 292 -24.38 4.18 18.79
N SER A 293 -25.56 3.74 19.28
CA SER A 293 -25.71 2.54 20.08
C SER A 293 -25.46 1.25 19.29
N PRO A 294 -25.29 0.09 19.99
CA PRO A 294 -25.22 -1.20 19.32
C PRO A 294 -26.44 -1.51 18.44
N GLN A 295 -27.64 -1.07 18.83
CA GLN A 295 -28.86 -1.24 18.03
C GLN A 295 -28.83 -0.41 16.74
N TRP A 296 -28.33 0.84 16.82
CA TRP A 296 -28.12 1.67 15.64
C TRP A 296 -27.12 1.02 14.68
N ALA A 297 -25.97 0.56 15.18
CA ALA A 297 -24.95 -0.07 14.33
C ALA A 297 -25.42 -1.41 13.76
N SER A 298 -26.18 -2.21 14.52
CA SER A 298 -26.73 -3.50 14.09
C SER A 298 -27.57 -3.37 12.80
N ALA A 299 -28.37 -2.32 12.70
CA ALA A 299 -29.17 -2.04 11.50
C ALA A 299 -28.30 -1.68 10.29
N ILE A 300 -27.05 -1.22 10.49
CA ILE A 300 -26.13 -0.79 9.44
C ILE A 300 -25.20 -1.94 9.03
N CYS A 301 -24.62 -2.63 10.01
CA CYS A 301 -23.54 -3.61 9.77
C CYS A 301 -24.01 -5.07 9.65
N GLY A 302 -25.28 -5.35 10.05
CA GLY A 302 -25.85 -6.70 10.03
C GLY A 302 -25.42 -7.62 11.17
N LEU A 303 -24.64 -7.14 12.15
CA LEU A 303 -24.24 -7.90 13.34
C LEU A 303 -25.21 -7.63 14.50
N SER A 304 -25.38 -8.57 15.43
CA SER A 304 -26.30 -8.39 16.54
C SER A 304 -25.79 -7.34 17.55
N ALA A 305 -26.71 -6.57 18.12
CA ALA A 305 -26.39 -5.58 19.14
C ALA A 305 -25.77 -6.19 20.40
N ASP A 306 -26.25 -7.38 20.80
CA ASP A 306 -25.73 -8.10 21.97
C ASP A 306 -24.27 -8.53 21.77
N LEU A 307 -23.93 -9.00 20.56
CA LEU A 307 -22.56 -9.34 20.20
C LEU A 307 -21.62 -8.12 20.31
N LEU A 308 -22.05 -6.96 19.79
CA LEU A 308 -21.26 -5.73 19.87
C LEU A 308 -21.11 -5.26 21.33
N THR A 309 -22.15 -5.38 22.13
CA THR A 309 -22.13 -5.04 23.55
C THR A 309 -21.17 -5.96 24.33
N ASP A 310 -21.25 -7.28 24.12
CA ASP A 310 -20.33 -8.24 24.73
C ASP A 310 -18.87 -7.99 24.33
N LEU A 311 -18.63 -7.73 23.05
CA LEU A 311 -17.27 -7.45 22.56
C LEU A 311 -16.67 -6.20 23.23
N ALA A 312 -17.43 -5.12 23.36
CA ALA A 312 -16.94 -3.90 24.02
C ALA A 312 -16.51 -4.19 25.48
N ARG A 313 -17.31 -4.96 26.22
CA ARG A 313 -16.97 -5.39 27.60
C ARG A 313 -15.71 -6.26 27.62
N ARG A 314 -15.58 -7.22 26.68
CA ARG A 314 -14.37 -8.03 26.54
C ARG A 314 -13.12 -7.20 26.24
N MET A 315 -13.26 -6.17 25.40
CA MET A 315 -12.15 -5.26 25.08
C MET A 315 -11.66 -4.50 26.31
N ALA A 316 -12.57 -4.03 27.14
CA ALA A 316 -12.21 -3.32 28.38
C ALA A 316 -11.60 -4.25 29.45
N ALA A 317 -12.04 -5.52 29.49
CA ALA A 317 -11.59 -6.50 30.48
C ALA A 317 -10.25 -7.18 30.17
N ASN A 318 -9.70 -7.01 28.97
CA ASN A 318 -8.51 -7.70 28.51
C ASN A 318 -7.43 -6.74 28.03
N ARG A 319 -6.17 -7.19 27.89
CA ARG A 319 -5.13 -6.50 27.18
C ARG A 319 -5.44 -6.55 25.67
N THR A 320 -5.92 -5.43 25.14
CA THR A 320 -6.50 -5.37 23.78
C THR A 320 -5.67 -4.53 22.82
N ILE A 321 -5.39 -5.08 21.64
CA ILE A 321 -4.99 -4.30 20.48
C ILE A 321 -6.18 -4.16 19.53
N VAL A 322 -6.49 -2.93 19.15
CA VAL A 322 -7.38 -2.60 18.04
C VAL A 322 -6.52 -2.40 16.79
N THR A 323 -6.71 -3.20 15.75
CA THR A 323 -6.00 -3.02 14.49
C THR A 323 -6.93 -2.72 13.34
N VAL A 324 -6.51 -1.78 12.47
CA VAL A 324 -7.23 -1.37 11.25
C VAL A 324 -6.37 -1.67 10.04
N SER A 325 -6.88 -2.49 9.13
CA SER A 325 -6.23 -2.81 7.88
C SER A 325 -6.18 -1.59 6.96
N TRP A 326 -5.13 -1.48 6.11
CA TRP A 326 -5.04 -0.43 5.10
C TRP A 326 -6.17 -0.45 4.08
N SER A 327 -6.84 -1.57 3.89
CA SER A 327 -7.96 -1.68 2.96
C SER A 327 -9.13 -0.77 3.33
N LEU A 328 -9.39 -0.56 4.62
CA LEU A 328 -10.55 0.18 5.10
C LEU A 328 -10.51 1.69 4.79
N GLN A 329 -9.34 2.24 4.52
CA GLN A 329 -9.22 3.64 4.12
C GLN A 329 -9.44 3.87 2.61
N ARG A 330 -9.62 2.80 1.80
CA ARG A 330 -9.79 2.89 0.34
C ARG A 330 -11.26 3.02 -0.09
N VAL A 331 -12.07 3.65 0.71
CA VAL A 331 -13.50 3.89 0.49
C VAL A 331 -13.82 5.37 0.62
N ARG A 332 -15.05 5.76 0.29
CA ARG A 332 -15.52 7.11 0.58
C ARG A 332 -15.45 7.36 2.10
N HIS A 333 -14.92 8.52 2.50
CA HIS A 333 -14.64 8.86 3.90
C HIS A 333 -13.70 7.86 4.61
N GLY A 334 -12.78 7.26 3.85
CA GLY A 334 -11.87 6.24 4.36
C GLY A 334 -10.92 6.71 5.47
N GLU A 335 -10.71 8.01 5.63
CA GLU A 335 -9.97 8.61 6.73
C GLU A 335 -10.61 8.34 8.11
N GLN A 336 -11.91 8.07 8.16
CA GLN A 336 -12.63 7.83 9.41
C GLN A 336 -12.23 6.52 10.09
N ALA A 337 -11.93 5.46 9.32
CA ALA A 337 -11.63 4.15 9.87
C ALA A 337 -10.36 4.12 10.74
N PRO A 338 -9.17 4.59 10.27
CA PRO A 338 -7.99 4.65 11.12
C PRO A 338 -8.13 5.64 12.28
N TRP A 339 -8.83 6.76 12.08
CA TRP A 339 -9.09 7.70 13.16
C TRP A 339 -9.97 7.12 14.25
N MET A 340 -11.08 6.48 13.87
CA MET A 340 -11.98 5.86 14.86
C MET A 340 -11.34 4.67 15.58
N GLY A 341 -10.53 3.85 14.88
CA GLY A 341 -9.80 2.75 15.50
C GLY A 341 -8.80 3.24 16.56
N LEU A 342 -8.09 4.34 16.28
CA LEU A 342 -7.22 4.99 17.26
C LEU A 342 -8.00 5.56 18.44
N THR A 343 -9.15 6.21 18.17
CA THR A 343 -10.03 6.76 19.22
C THR A 343 -10.53 5.65 20.15
N LEU A 344 -10.96 4.52 19.60
CA LEU A 344 -11.40 3.37 20.37
C LEU A 344 -10.28 2.81 21.27
N ALA A 345 -9.06 2.72 20.74
CA ALA A 345 -7.89 2.29 21.52
C ALA A 345 -7.51 3.30 22.62
N ALA A 346 -7.68 4.61 22.37
CA ALA A 346 -7.47 5.65 23.36
C ALA A 346 -8.49 5.56 24.52
N MET A 347 -9.77 5.30 24.19
CA MET A 347 -10.81 5.10 25.23
C MET A 347 -10.53 3.93 26.15
N LEU A 348 -9.84 2.88 25.68
CA LEU A 348 -9.39 1.76 26.49
C LEU A 348 -8.19 2.06 27.38
N GLY A 349 -7.50 3.20 27.17
CA GLY A 349 -6.34 3.62 27.98
C GLY A 349 -5.09 2.75 27.84
N GLN A 350 -5.02 1.90 26.81
CA GLN A 350 -3.95 0.90 26.71
C GLN A 350 -2.83 1.27 25.71
N ILE A 351 -2.89 2.44 25.08
CA ILE A 351 -1.83 2.91 24.20
C ILE A 351 -0.56 3.16 25.03
N GLY A 352 0.57 2.58 24.61
CA GLY A 352 1.83 2.62 25.32
C GLY A 352 2.08 1.48 26.30
N LEU A 353 1.10 0.62 26.53
CA LEU A 353 1.27 -0.58 27.33
C LEU A 353 1.69 -1.78 26.46
N PRO A 354 2.58 -2.67 26.92
CA PRO A 354 2.95 -3.87 26.18
C PRO A 354 1.71 -4.69 25.79
N GLY A 355 1.55 -4.97 24.50
CA GLY A 355 0.44 -5.76 23.97
C GLY A 355 -0.94 -5.10 23.96
N GLY A 356 -1.03 -3.80 24.28
CA GLY A 356 -2.27 -3.01 24.18
C GLY A 356 -2.17 -1.87 23.16
N GLY A 357 -3.32 -1.24 22.88
CA GLY A 357 -3.41 -0.01 22.09
C GLY A 357 -3.84 -0.19 20.64
N PHE A 358 -3.23 0.60 19.74
CA PHE A 358 -3.65 0.71 18.34
C PHE A 358 -2.59 0.16 17.38
N GLY A 359 -3.05 -0.52 16.33
CA GLY A 359 -2.23 -0.95 15.21
C GLY A 359 -2.85 -0.58 13.87
N HIS A 360 -2.02 -0.16 12.91
CA HIS A 360 -2.50 0.12 11.56
C HIS A 360 -1.66 -0.61 10.52
N GLY A 361 -2.28 -1.55 9.83
CA GLY A 361 -1.67 -2.27 8.73
C GLY A 361 -1.09 -3.65 9.06
N TYR A 362 -1.34 -4.21 10.24
CA TYR A 362 -1.06 -5.64 10.47
C TYR A 362 -1.81 -6.48 9.43
N GLY A 363 -1.11 -7.40 8.77
CA GLY A 363 -1.68 -8.16 7.66
C GLY A 363 -1.83 -7.38 6.34
N SER A 364 -1.37 -6.11 6.26
CA SER A 364 -1.37 -5.35 5.01
C SER A 364 -0.02 -5.39 4.29
N ILE A 365 1.05 -5.59 5.04
CA ILE A 365 2.44 -5.70 4.57
C ILE A 365 3.27 -6.36 5.67
N ASN A 366 4.42 -6.94 5.32
CA ASN A 366 5.30 -7.58 6.30
C ASN A 366 5.93 -6.59 7.30
N GLU A 367 6.18 -5.37 6.88
CA GLU A 367 6.89 -4.36 7.68
C GLU A 367 6.20 -4.03 9.02
N THR A 368 4.86 -4.07 9.07
CA THR A 368 4.09 -3.78 10.27
C THR A 368 4.26 -4.92 11.28
N GLY A 369 4.76 -4.60 12.46
CA GLY A 369 5.06 -5.57 13.52
C GLY A 369 6.46 -6.16 13.47
N LEU A 370 7.32 -5.74 12.52
CA LEU A 370 8.74 -6.06 12.56
C LEU A 370 9.51 -5.13 13.51
N ALA A 371 10.57 -5.68 14.11
CA ALA A 371 11.53 -4.86 14.87
C ALA A 371 12.11 -3.72 14.00
N PRO A 372 12.36 -2.53 14.54
CA PRO A 372 12.72 -1.34 13.77
C PRO A 372 14.16 -1.34 13.22
N LEU A 373 14.80 -2.48 13.10
CA LEU A 373 16.14 -2.62 12.51
C LEU A 373 16.08 -2.35 11.01
N ARG A 374 16.29 -1.09 10.61
CA ARG A 374 16.25 -0.65 9.23
C ARG A 374 17.60 -0.11 8.80
N CYS A 375 18.22 -0.78 7.84
CA CYS A 375 19.39 -0.25 7.15
C CYS A 375 18.93 0.53 5.91
N ARG A 376 19.21 1.84 5.90
CA ARG A 376 19.04 2.64 4.68
C ARG A 376 20.23 2.40 3.77
N LEU A 377 20.00 1.68 2.70
CA LEU A 377 21.00 1.49 1.66
C LEU A 377 21.14 2.76 0.81
N PRO A 378 22.32 3.04 0.23
CA PRO A 378 22.55 4.20 -0.62
C PRO A 378 21.70 4.17 -1.89
N VAL A 379 21.32 5.35 -2.37
CA VAL A 379 20.62 5.56 -3.65
C VAL A 379 21.33 6.64 -4.44
N PHE A 380 21.11 6.67 -5.76
CA PHE A 380 21.59 7.79 -6.57
C PHE A 380 20.90 9.11 -6.18
N PRO A 381 21.61 10.24 -6.19
CA PRO A 381 20.99 11.54 -6.00
C PRO A 381 19.88 11.77 -7.03
N GLN A 382 18.68 12.18 -6.59
CA GLN A 382 17.53 12.35 -7.47
C GLN A 382 17.33 13.80 -7.95
N GLY A 383 18.00 14.78 -7.33
CA GLY A 383 17.81 16.19 -7.63
C GLY A 383 16.46 16.74 -7.12
N LEU A 384 16.23 18.01 -7.40
CA LEU A 384 14.96 18.70 -7.12
C LEU A 384 14.05 18.61 -8.33
N ASN A 385 12.73 18.62 -8.13
CA ASN A 385 11.75 18.75 -9.19
C ASN A 385 11.37 20.23 -9.34
N PRO A 386 11.73 20.89 -10.46
CA PRO A 386 11.33 22.28 -10.69
C PRO A 386 9.82 22.46 -10.85
N VAL A 387 9.11 21.45 -11.37
CA VAL A 387 7.65 21.45 -11.48
C VAL A 387 7.03 21.15 -10.11
N GLN A 388 6.20 22.06 -9.63
CA GLN A 388 5.54 21.94 -8.32
C GLN A 388 4.16 21.28 -8.40
N THR A 389 3.62 21.13 -9.60
CA THR A 389 2.30 20.53 -9.85
C THR A 389 2.30 19.06 -9.51
N PHE A 390 1.30 18.65 -8.76
CA PHE A 390 1.07 17.26 -8.38
C PHE A 390 -0.41 16.93 -8.46
N ILE A 391 -0.72 15.64 -8.46
CA ILE A 391 -2.08 15.14 -8.30
C ILE A 391 -2.15 14.12 -7.16
N PRO A 392 -3.31 13.93 -6.51
CA PRO A 392 -3.54 12.74 -5.68
C PRO A 392 -3.46 11.49 -6.55
N VAL A 393 -2.82 10.44 -6.06
CA VAL A 393 -2.60 9.19 -6.81
C VAL A 393 -3.86 8.60 -7.42
N ALA A 394 -5.02 8.75 -6.77
CA ALA A 394 -6.30 8.26 -7.26
C ALA A 394 -6.95 9.15 -8.34
N ALA A 395 -6.40 10.32 -8.64
CA ALA A 395 -7.00 11.30 -9.55
C ALA A 395 -6.47 11.23 -11.00
N VAL A 396 -5.73 10.18 -11.39
CA VAL A 396 -5.18 10.04 -12.75
C VAL A 396 -6.25 10.16 -13.83
N SER A 397 -7.40 9.48 -13.66
CA SER A 397 -8.49 9.54 -14.64
C SER A 397 -9.10 10.96 -14.71
N ASP A 398 -9.25 11.63 -13.59
CA ASP A 398 -9.78 13.00 -13.53
C ASP A 398 -8.81 13.98 -14.21
N MET A 399 -7.54 13.92 -13.86
CA MET A 399 -6.50 14.73 -14.47
C MET A 399 -6.50 14.64 -16.00
N LEU A 400 -6.53 13.41 -16.53
CA LEU A 400 -6.46 13.19 -17.98
C LEU A 400 -7.76 13.57 -18.72
N LEU A 401 -8.92 13.51 -18.06
CA LEU A 401 -10.21 13.82 -18.67
C LEU A 401 -10.63 15.29 -18.52
N HIS A 402 -10.12 16.00 -17.52
CA HIS A 402 -10.55 17.33 -17.13
C HIS A 402 -9.38 18.33 -17.00
N PRO A 403 -8.48 18.44 -18.01
CA PRO A 403 -7.39 19.43 -17.96
C PRO A 403 -7.94 20.83 -17.79
N GLY A 404 -7.32 21.65 -16.90
CA GLY A 404 -7.73 23.00 -16.58
C GLY A 404 -8.88 23.12 -15.57
N GLU A 405 -9.55 22.03 -15.20
CA GLU A 405 -10.58 22.06 -14.17
C GLU A 405 -9.95 22.12 -12.76
N ALA A 406 -10.65 22.84 -11.87
CA ALA A 406 -10.21 22.96 -10.49
C ALA A 406 -10.64 21.75 -9.66
N TYR A 407 -9.80 21.35 -8.70
CA TYR A 407 -10.10 20.30 -7.73
C TYR A 407 -9.64 20.66 -6.32
N ASP A 408 -10.30 20.09 -5.33
CA ASP A 408 -9.96 20.28 -3.92
C ASP A 408 -9.06 19.16 -3.43
N TYR A 409 -7.99 19.53 -2.72
CA TYR A 409 -7.07 18.60 -2.11
C TYR A 409 -6.58 19.11 -0.76
N ASN A 410 -6.98 18.46 0.32
CA ASN A 410 -6.41 18.69 1.66
C ASN A 410 -6.39 20.18 2.07
N GLY A 411 -7.49 20.91 1.79
CA GLY A 411 -7.66 22.36 2.05
C GLY A 411 -7.05 23.27 0.99
N LEU A 412 -6.46 22.72 -0.06
CA LEU A 412 -5.96 23.48 -1.21
C LEU A 412 -6.95 23.43 -2.37
N ARG A 413 -7.04 24.50 -3.14
CA ARG A 413 -7.74 24.57 -4.43
C ARG A 413 -6.68 24.52 -5.53
N LEU A 414 -6.65 23.46 -6.31
CA LEU A 414 -5.65 23.17 -7.34
C LEU A 414 -6.32 23.01 -8.70
N THR A 415 -5.52 22.96 -9.77
CA THR A 415 -5.99 22.81 -11.16
C THR A 415 -5.29 21.60 -11.80
N TYR A 416 -6.03 20.80 -12.55
CA TYR A 416 -5.44 19.69 -13.31
C TYR A 416 -4.60 20.21 -14.46
N PRO A 417 -3.35 19.71 -14.61
CA PRO A 417 -2.51 20.04 -15.76
C PRO A 417 -2.99 19.35 -17.04
N ASP A 418 -2.63 19.89 -18.22
CA ASP A 418 -2.88 19.27 -19.51
C ASP A 418 -1.74 18.29 -19.87
N ILE A 419 -1.91 17.03 -19.53
CA ILE A 419 -0.89 15.99 -19.70
C ILE A 419 -0.85 15.50 -21.16
N LYS A 420 0.33 15.57 -21.76
CA LYS A 420 0.64 15.05 -23.10
C LYS A 420 1.45 13.76 -23.06
N CYS A 421 2.28 13.58 -22.04
CA CYS A 421 3.01 12.32 -21.83
C CYS A 421 2.72 11.72 -20.46
N VAL A 422 2.40 10.43 -20.46
CA VAL A 422 2.39 9.62 -19.24
C VAL A 422 3.63 8.74 -19.25
N TYR A 423 4.55 8.97 -18.31
CA TYR A 423 5.78 8.20 -18.16
C TYR A 423 5.70 7.32 -16.92
N TRP A 424 5.51 6.01 -17.11
CA TRP A 424 5.13 5.07 -16.08
C TRP A 424 6.16 3.96 -15.89
N ALA A 425 6.68 3.78 -14.69
CA ALA A 425 7.64 2.73 -14.39
C ALA A 425 7.19 1.87 -13.21
N GLY A 426 6.82 0.62 -13.49
CA GLY A 426 6.31 -0.34 -12.51
C GLY A 426 4.91 -0.02 -11.98
N GLY A 427 4.25 -1.04 -11.45
CA GLY A 427 2.87 -0.96 -11.00
C GLY A 427 1.83 -0.96 -12.13
N ASN A 428 0.65 -1.47 -11.87
CA ASN A 428 -0.40 -1.61 -12.88
C ASN A 428 -1.68 -0.89 -12.41
N PRO A 429 -1.99 0.32 -12.93
CA PRO A 429 -3.15 1.10 -12.53
C PRO A 429 -4.48 0.36 -12.77
N PHE A 430 -4.52 -0.59 -13.69
CA PHE A 430 -5.72 -1.42 -13.92
C PHE A 430 -6.09 -2.30 -12.71
N HIS A 431 -5.17 -2.52 -11.78
CA HIS A 431 -5.43 -3.25 -10.53
C HIS A 431 -5.74 -2.32 -9.33
N HIS A 432 -5.52 -1.02 -9.47
CA HIS A 432 -5.64 -0.07 -8.38
C HIS A 432 -6.73 0.97 -8.60
N HIS A 433 -6.98 1.37 -9.83
CA HIS A 433 -7.95 2.40 -10.16
C HIS A 433 -9.38 1.91 -10.09
N GLN A 434 -10.24 2.81 -9.64
CA GLN A 434 -11.69 2.65 -9.71
C GLN A 434 -12.16 2.92 -11.15
N ASN A 435 -13.28 2.30 -11.55
CA ASN A 435 -13.91 2.54 -12.83
C ASN A 435 -12.96 2.35 -14.04
N ILE A 436 -12.56 1.12 -14.31
CA ILE A 436 -11.64 0.76 -15.38
C ILE A 436 -12.08 1.27 -16.76
N PRO A 437 -13.38 1.22 -17.15
CA PRO A 437 -13.82 1.83 -18.40
C PRO A 437 -13.50 3.34 -18.48
N ARG A 438 -13.60 4.07 -17.35
CA ARG A 438 -13.24 5.50 -17.30
C ARG A 438 -11.73 5.68 -17.43
N LEU A 439 -10.93 4.85 -16.76
CA LEU A 439 -9.47 4.86 -16.89
C LEU A 439 -9.03 4.64 -18.35
N ARG A 440 -9.64 3.69 -19.06
CA ARG A 440 -9.34 3.46 -20.49
C ARG A 440 -9.63 4.69 -21.36
N ARG A 441 -10.75 5.37 -21.12
CA ARG A 441 -11.05 6.64 -21.83
C ARG A 441 -10.02 7.73 -21.48
N ALA A 442 -9.60 7.80 -20.22
CA ALA A 442 -8.58 8.74 -19.78
C ALA A 442 -7.23 8.47 -20.46
N LEU A 443 -6.78 7.21 -20.47
CA LEU A 443 -5.54 6.81 -21.14
C LEU A 443 -5.57 6.97 -22.67
N ALA A 444 -6.74 7.19 -23.28
CA ALA A 444 -6.83 7.53 -24.70
C ALA A 444 -6.46 9.00 -25.00
N ARG A 445 -6.32 9.86 -24.00
CA ARG A 445 -6.14 11.32 -24.14
C ARG A 445 -4.70 11.79 -24.37
N PRO A 446 -3.67 11.28 -23.67
CA PRO A 446 -2.29 11.73 -23.86
C PRO A 446 -1.80 11.48 -25.28
N ASP A 447 -0.82 12.27 -25.71
CA ASP A 447 -0.15 12.06 -27.02
C ASP A 447 0.68 10.78 -26.97
N THR A 448 1.40 10.55 -25.85
CA THR A 448 2.27 9.39 -25.70
C THR A 448 2.20 8.79 -24.29
N ILE A 449 2.17 7.47 -24.21
CA ILE A 449 2.28 6.70 -22.98
C ILE A 449 3.50 5.80 -23.05
N VAL A 450 4.46 6.02 -22.16
CA VAL A 450 5.68 5.21 -22.00
C VAL A 450 5.53 4.33 -20.76
N VAL A 451 5.79 3.03 -20.89
CA VAL A 451 5.71 2.08 -19.77
C VAL A 451 6.98 1.25 -19.67
N HIS A 452 7.57 1.24 -18.49
CA HIS A 452 8.64 0.30 -18.11
C HIS A 452 8.04 -0.79 -17.22
N ASP A 453 8.01 -2.02 -17.74
CA ASP A 453 7.45 -3.17 -17.00
C ASP A 453 8.13 -4.45 -17.50
N PRO A 454 8.52 -5.39 -16.63
CA PRO A 454 9.10 -6.66 -17.07
C PRO A 454 8.09 -7.58 -17.77
N TYR A 455 6.78 -7.31 -17.67
CA TYR A 455 5.73 -8.17 -18.20
C TYR A 455 4.68 -7.39 -18.97
N TRP A 456 4.01 -8.06 -19.92
CA TRP A 456 2.86 -7.54 -20.66
C TRP A 456 1.62 -7.41 -19.76
N THR A 457 1.69 -6.49 -18.81
CA THR A 457 0.55 -6.11 -17.97
C THR A 457 -0.53 -5.38 -18.75
N ALA A 458 -1.70 -5.18 -18.16
CA ALA A 458 -2.75 -4.40 -18.78
C ALA A 458 -2.29 -2.96 -19.11
N MET A 459 -1.48 -2.34 -18.23
CA MET A 459 -0.93 -1.00 -18.50
C MET A 459 0.07 -1.02 -19.66
N ALA A 460 0.98 -2.00 -19.72
CA ALA A 460 1.92 -2.15 -20.82
C ALA A 460 1.20 -2.29 -22.17
N LYS A 461 0.11 -3.08 -22.21
CA LYS A 461 -0.75 -3.23 -23.41
C LYS A 461 -1.49 -1.96 -23.81
N HIS A 462 -1.66 -0.99 -22.92
CA HIS A 462 -2.28 0.32 -23.20
C HIS A 462 -1.25 1.44 -23.42
N ALA A 463 0.03 1.10 -23.49
CA ALA A 463 1.10 2.05 -23.81
C ALA A 463 1.26 2.27 -25.32
N ASP A 464 2.07 3.26 -25.67
CA ASP A 464 2.59 3.49 -27.01
C ASP A 464 4.02 2.94 -27.13
N ILE A 465 4.81 3.14 -26.08
CA ILE A 465 6.20 2.68 -25.98
C ILE A 465 6.33 1.79 -24.74
N VAL A 466 6.88 0.60 -24.90
CA VAL A 466 7.10 -0.36 -23.82
C VAL A 466 8.57 -0.76 -23.78
N VAL A 467 9.12 -0.76 -22.55
CA VAL A 467 10.54 -1.06 -22.30
C VAL A 467 10.67 -2.09 -21.18
#